data_c1996e75d76a0653365f04528c94bdc4
#
_entry.id   c1996e75d76a0653365f04528c94bdc4
#
_cell.length_a   1.000
_cell.length_b   1.000
_cell.length_c   1.000
_cell.angle_alpha   90.00
_cell.angle_beta   90.00
_cell.angle_gamma   90.00
#
_symmetry.space_group_name_H-M   'P 1'
#
loop_
_entity.id
_entity.type
_entity.pdbx_description
1 polymer ?
#
loop_
_entity_poly.entity_id
_entity_poly.type
_entity_poly.pdbx_seq_one_letter_code
_entity_poly.pdbx_strand_id
1 'polypeptide(L)'
;MEAFRIGYVPGVMPGKWERVWGERRRRPLELVRIEVDDQERAIRDGEVDMALVRGDVDRDLMHLIPLYREVPVVVVPVEHPVSAYDEIDVTELADELDVLAEFPGLPLAQAIETVAAGTGILIVPMSLARLHHRKDVVHRPVTGVEESPVGLAWLREPLDRESDEDVQAFIGVVRGRTERSSR
;
A
#
# COMPACT_ATOMS: atom_id res chain seq x y z
N MET A 1 23.61 2.40 17.60
CA MET A 1 23.15 1.41 16.58
C MET A 1 22.03 2.09 15.81
N GLU A 2 22.22 2.30 14.54
CA GLU A 2 21.24 2.95 13.66
C GLU A 2 20.01 2.02 13.49
N ALA A 3 18.80 2.59 13.39
CA ALA A 3 17.59 1.81 13.22
C ALA A 3 17.56 1.14 11.83
N PHE A 4 16.90 -0.01 11.72
CA PHE A 4 16.55 -0.62 10.44
C PHE A 4 15.25 0.02 9.95
N ARG A 5 15.27 0.69 8.79
CA ARG A 5 14.18 1.54 8.33
C ARG A 5 13.33 0.83 7.29
N ILE A 6 12.04 0.70 7.59
CA ILE A 6 11.05 0.11 6.70
C ILE A 6 10.10 1.19 6.21
N GLY A 7 10.18 1.51 4.92
CA GLY A 7 9.20 2.35 4.24
C GLY A 7 7.85 1.63 4.11
N TYR A 8 6.75 2.38 4.12
CA TYR A 8 5.43 1.84 3.80
C TYR A 8 4.56 2.90 3.14
N VAL A 9 3.83 2.49 2.10
CA VAL A 9 2.90 3.36 1.39
C VAL A 9 1.55 3.47 2.12
N PRO A 10 0.77 4.55 1.89
CA PRO A 10 -0.53 4.75 2.50
C PRO A 10 -1.44 3.52 2.35
N GLY A 11 -2.18 3.19 3.41
CA GLY A 11 -3.10 2.04 3.46
C GLY A 11 -2.44 0.73 3.87
N VAL A 12 -1.13 0.55 3.73
CA VAL A 12 -0.41 -0.61 4.25
C VAL A 12 -0.18 -0.45 5.75
N MET A 13 -0.42 -1.51 6.54
CA MET A 13 -0.31 -1.50 7.99
C MET A 13 0.83 -2.41 8.48
N PRO A 14 2.04 -1.88 8.69
CA PRO A 14 3.22 -2.67 9.03
C PRO A 14 3.31 -3.10 10.50
N GLY A 15 2.46 -2.60 11.39
CA GLY A 15 2.58 -2.77 12.85
C GLY A 15 2.66 -4.21 13.36
N LYS A 16 2.05 -5.18 12.64
CA LYS A 16 2.21 -6.61 12.98
C LYS A 16 3.64 -7.10 12.84
N TRP A 17 4.36 -6.63 11.83
CA TRP A 17 5.75 -7.01 11.56
C TRP A 17 6.72 -6.27 12.47
N GLU A 18 6.45 -5.00 12.79
CA GLU A 18 7.19 -4.22 13.78
C GLU A 18 7.22 -4.94 15.14
N ARG A 19 6.05 -5.40 15.61
CA ARG A 19 5.96 -6.14 16.87
C ARG A 19 6.81 -7.41 16.84
N VAL A 20 6.70 -8.22 15.78
CA VAL A 20 7.46 -9.49 15.64
C VAL A 20 8.95 -9.22 15.55
N TRP A 21 9.35 -8.14 14.88
CA TRP A 21 10.75 -7.72 14.82
C TRP A 21 11.28 -7.39 16.21
N GLY A 22 10.59 -6.56 16.99
CA GLY A 22 10.97 -6.19 18.33
C GLY A 22 11.10 -7.36 19.31
N GLU A 23 10.32 -8.43 19.11
CA GLU A 23 10.43 -9.68 19.88
C GLU A 23 11.68 -10.51 19.52
N ARG A 24 12.23 -10.36 18.32
CA ARG A 24 13.29 -11.23 17.77
C ARG A 24 14.65 -10.56 17.59
N ARG A 25 14.67 -9.24 17.52
CA ARG A 25 15.87 -8.47 17.16
C ARG A 25 16.15 -7.37 18.17
N ARG A 26 17.47 -7.09 18.37
CA ARG A 26 17.91 -5.98 19.23
C ARG A 26 18.03 -4.67 18.46
N ARG A 27 18.25 -4.71 17.14
CA ARG A 27 18.27 -3.51 16.30
C ARG A 27 16.87 -2.91 16.23
N PRO A 28 16.69 -1.64 16.59
CA PRO A 28 15.38 -1.00 16.53
C PRO A 28 14.89 -0.95 15.07
N LEU A 29 13.58 -1.11 14.88
CA LEU A 29 12.89 -0.90 13.62
C LEU A 29 12.30 0.51 13.63
N GLU A 30 12.48 1.23 12.54
CA GLU A 30 11.82 2.50 12.27
C GLU A 30 10.88 2.36 11.10
N LEU A 31 9.62 2.76 11.28
CA LEU A 31 8.61 2.76 10.23
C LEU A 31 8.52 4.15 9.61
N VAL A 32 8.82 4.26 8.32
CA VAL A 32 8.83 5.52 7.56
C VAL A 32 7.69 5.52 6.56
N ARG A 33 6.72 6.44 6.72
CA ARG A 33 5.68 6.61 5.72
C ARG A 33 6.26 7.29 4.48
N ILE A 34 6.01 6.70 3.32
CA ILE A 34 6.43 7.19 2.01
C ILE A 34 5.23 7.24 1.06
N GLU A 35 5.21 8.20 0.14
CA GLU A 35 4.18 8.22 -0.89
C GLU A 35 4.48 7.22 -2.01
N VAL A 36 3.45 6.77 -2.74
CA VAL A 36 3.61 5.74 -3.79
C VAL A 36 4.58 6.21 -4.87
N ASP A 37 4.51 7.48 -5.27
CA ASP A 37 5.38 8.05 -6.29
C ASP A 37 6.85 8.16 -5.86
N ASP A 38 7.11 8.14 -4.55
CA ASP A 38 8.46 8.23 -3.95
C ASP A 38 9.05 6.87 -3.54
N GLN A 39 8.28 5.79 -3.63
CA GLN A 39 8.65 4.49 -3.06
C GLN A 39 9.97 3.93 -3.59
N GLU A 40 10.24 4.02 -4.90
CA GLU A 40 11.50 3.58 -5.49
C GLU A 40 12.65 4.52 -5.15
N ARG A 41 12.41 5.83 -5.18
CA ARG A 41 13.41 6.85 -4.81
C ARG A 41 13.88 6.65 -3.38
N ALA A 42 12.95 6.48 -2.44
CA ALA A 42 13.27 6.30 -1.02
C ALA A 42 14.16 5.07 -0.76
N ILE A 43 13.96 3.98 -1.51
CA ILE A 43 14.80 2.78 -1.44
C ILE A 43 16.17 3.06 -2.09
N ARG A 44 16.20 3.62 -3.30
CA ARG A 44 17.42 3.88 -4.06
C ARG A 44 18.36 4.85 -3.36
N ASP A 45 17.80 5.91 -2.77
CA ASP A 45 18.58 6.96 -2.11
C ASP A 45 18.94 6.58 -0.65
N GLY A 46 18.55 5.38 -0.20
CA GLY A 46 18.86 4.86 1.14
C GLY A 46 18.11 5.60 2.26
N GLU A 47 16.99 6.25 1.96
CA GLU A 47 16.11 6.83 2.99
C GLU A 47 15.46 5.72 3.82
N VAL A 48 15.20 4.56 3.19
CA VAL A 48 14.74 3.33 3.82
C VAL A 48 15.54 2.13 3.32
N ASP A 49 15.70 1.11 4.17
CA ASP A 49 16.45 -0.10 3.83
C ASP A 49 15.59 -1.09 3.00
N MET A 50 14.30 -1.13 3.26
CA MET A 50 13.28 -1.86 2.51
C MET A 50 11.98 -1.04 2.51
N ALA A 51 11.05 -1.37 1.59
CA ALA A 51 9.73 -0.76 1.61
C ALA A 51 8.60 -1.75 1.28
N LEU A 52 7.46 -1.54 1.93
CA LEU A 52 6.18 -2.12 1.55
C LEU A 52 5.58 -1.21 0.48
N VAL A 53 5.60 -1.69 -0.76
CA VAL A 53 5.28 -0.93 -1.98
C VAL A 53 3.95 -1.36 -2.59
N ARG A 54 3.31 -0.46 -3.33
CA ARG A 54 2.12 -0.75 -4.14
C ARG A 54 2.47 -0.65 -5.62
N GLY A 55 1.97 -1.60 -6.41
CA GLY A 55 2.31 -1.71 -7.81
C GLY A 55 3.59 -2.50 -8.05
N ASP A 56 4.15 -2.33 -9.23
CA ASP A 56 5.44 -2.92 -9.59
C ASP A 56 6.57 -1.92 -9.30
N VAL A 57 7.80 -2.40 -9.31
CA VAL A 57 9.02 -1.61 -9.14
C VAL A 57 10.02 -2.00 -10.21
N ASP A 58 11.04 -1.17 -10.45
CA ASP A 58 12.14 -1.49 -11.34
C ASP A 58 12.87 -2.78 -10.89
N ARG A 59 12.63 -3.88 -11.61
CA ARG A 59 13.16 -5.20 -11.31
C ARG A 59 14.64 -5.36 -11.64
N ASP A 60 15.21 -4.45 -12.40
CA ASP A 60 16.65 -4.43 -12.67
C ASP A 60 17.42 -3.90 -11.46
N LEU A 61 16.85 -2.98 -10.73
CA LEU A 61 17.44 -2.36 -9.55
C LEU A 61 17.01 -3.02 -8.23
N MET A 62 15.81 -3.58 -8.17
CA MET A 62 15.18 -4.01 -6.92
C MET A 62 14.73 -5.47 -6.94
N HIS A 63 14.80 -6.10 -5.77
CA HIS A 63 14.03 -7.29 -5.48
C HIS A 63 12.61 -6.90 -5.08
N LEU A 64 11.65 -7.75 -5.41
CA LEU A 64 10.26 -7.61 -4.93
C LEU A 64 9.70 -8.98 -4.57
N ILE A 65 9.18 -9.09 -3.36
CA ILE A 65 8.39 -10.24 -2.91
C ILE A 65 6.92 -9.82 -2.91
N PRO A 66 6.04 -10.45 -3.72
CA PRO A 66 4.61 -10.19 -3.65
C PRO A 66 4.06 -10.69 -2.31
N LEU A 67 3.22 -9.89 -1.66
CA LEU A 67 2.62 -10.19 -0.37
C LEU A 67 1.13 -10.49 -0.47
N TYR A 68 0.37 -9.60 -1.09
CA TYR A 68 -1.07 -9.72 -1.30
C TYR A 68 -1.54 -8.77 -2.40
N ARG A 69 -2.80 -8.91 -2.79
CA ARG A 69 -3.50 -7.98 -3.69
C ARG A 69 -4.63 -7.30 -2.95
N GLU A 70 -4.89 -6.05 -3.27
CA GLU A 70 -5.97 -5.24 -2.70
C GLU A 70 -7.12 -5.15 -3.68
N VAL A 71 -8.31 -5.46 -3.19
CA VAL A 71 -9.54 -5.36 -3.96
C VAL A 71 -9.81 -3.89 -4.31
N PRO A 72 -10.07 -3.55 -5.59
CA PRO A 72 -10.51 -2.23 -5.97
C PRO A 72 -11.93 -1.98 -5.46
N VAL A 73 -12.19 -0.77 -4.98
CA VAL A 73 -13.51 -0.33 -4.55
C VAL A 73 -13.85 1.00 -5.19
N VAL A 74 -15.12 1.20 -5.49
CA VAL A 74 -15.66 2.52 -5.82
C VAL A 74 -16.12 3.21 -4.54
N VAL A 75 -15.71 4.47 -4.36
CA VAL A 75 -16.17 5.35 -3.30
C VAL A 75 -17.24 6.27 -3.89
N VAL A 76 -18.39 6.31 -3.24
CA VAL A 76 -19.56 7.11 -3.67
C VAL A 76 -20.22 7.77 -2.46
N PRO A 77 -21.01 8.85 -2.65
CA PRO A 77 -21.87 9.38 -1.58
C PRO A 77 -22.83 8.30 -1.06
N VAL A 78 -23.20 8.36 0.22
CA VAL A 78 -24.13 7.39 0.84
C VAL A 78 -25.48 7.31 0.13
N GLU A 79 -25.92 8.38 -0.52
CA GLU A 79 -27.20 8.48 -1.25
C GLU A 79 -27.08 8.07 -2.73
N HIS A 80 -25.87 7.76 -3.19
CA HIS A 80 -25.64 7.33 -4.57
C HIS A 80 -26.28 5.96 -4.83
N PRO A 81 -26.87 5.70 -6.03
CA PRO A 81 -27.51 4.41 -6.35
C PRO A 81 -26.60 3.19 -6.12
N VAL A 82 -25.32 3.32 -6.39
CA VAL A 82 -24.29 2.27 -6.16
C VAL A 82 -24.21 1.84 -4.70
N SER A 83 -24.59 2.68 -3.75
CA SER A 83 -24.57 2.35 -2.33
C SER A 83 -25.50 1.18 -1.96
N ALA A 84 -26.53 0.93 -2.79
CA ALA A 84 -27.49 -0.16 -2.58
C ALA A 84 -26.99 -1.54 -3.04
N TYR A 85 -25.87 -1.61 -3.75
CA TYR A 85 -25.29 -2.87 -4.24
C TYR A 85 -24.22 -3.40 -3.27
N ASP A 86 -24.01 -4.70 -3.26
CA ASP A 86 -22.90 -5.33 -2.50
C ASP A 86 -21.59 -5.25 -3.26
N GLU A 87 -21.63 -5.32 -4.60
CA GLU A 87 -20.53 -5.11 -5.53
C GLU A 87 -21.08 -4.58 -6.87
N ILE A 88 -20.23 -4.02 -7.72
CA ILE A 88 -20.61 -3.48 -9.02
C ILE A 88 -19.55 -3.76 -10.07
N ASP A 89 -19.97 -4.00 -11.32
CA ASP A 89 -19.04 -4.11 -12.44
C ASP A 89 -18.62 -2.73 -12.94
N VAL A 90 -17.35 -2.58 -13.30
CA VAL A 90 -16.79 -1.29 -13.76
C VAL A 90 -17.51 -0.74 -14.99
N THR A 91 -18.07 -1.60 -15.83
CA THR A 91 -18.84 -1.16 -17.01
C THR A 91 -20.12 -0.43 -16.65
N GLU A 92 -20.69 -0.69 -15.49
CA GLU A 92 -21.88 0.01 -14.97
C GLU A 92 -21.53 1.42 -14.43
N LEU A 93 -20.25 1.73 -14.28
CA LEU A 93 -19.75 3.04 -13.86
C LEU A 93 -19.28 3.90 -15.04
N ALA A 94 -19.43 3.45 -16.28
CA ALA A 94 -18.85 4.10 -17.46
C ALA A 94 -19.37 5.54 -17.71
N ASP A 95 -20.58 5.85 -17.24
CA ASP A 95 -21.16 7.19 -17.36
C ASP A 95 -20.85 8.10 -16.16
N GLU A 96 -20.17 7.56 -15.12
CA GLU A 96 -19.79 8.32 -13.94
C GLU A 96 -18.46 9.06 -14.15
N LEU A 97 -18.33 10.23 -13.55
CA LEU A 97 -17.09 11.00 -13.57
C LEU A 97 -16.11 10.41 -12.55
N ASP A 98 -15.01 9.84 -12.99
CA ASP A 98 -13.91 9.46 -12.09
C ASP A 98 -13.08 10.70 -11.73
N VAL A 99 -13.14 11.08 -10.46
CA VAL A 99 -12.52 12.32 -9.96
C VAL A 99 -10.99 12.34 -10.15
N LEU A 100 -10.29 11.21 -9.99
CA LEU A 100 -8.83 11.19 -10.20
C LEU A 100 -8.43 11.16 -11.67
N ALA A 101 -9.27 10.60 -12.54
CA ALA A 101 -9.04 10.66 -13.98
C ALA A 101 -9.25 12.09 -14.51
N GLU A 102 -10.27 12.79 -14.00
CA GLU A 102 -10.57 14.17 -14.39
C GLU A 102 -9.57 15.18 -13.81
N PHE A 103 -9.11 14.95 -12.56
CA PHE A 103 -8.19 15.85 -11.86
C PHE A 103 -6.90 15.11 -11.46
N PRO A 104 -5.99 14.82 -12.42
CA PRO A 104 -4.73 14.13 -12.13
C PRO A 104 -3.88 14.93 -11.12
N GLY A 105 -3.37 14.21 -10.10
CA GLY A 105 -2.56 14.81 -9.04
C GLY A 105 -3.35 15.43 -7.87
N LEU A 106 -4.69 15.33 -7.89
CA LEU A 106 -5.49 15.73 -6.73
C LEU A 106 -5.17 14.81 -5.54
N PRO A 107 -4.82 15.36 -4.36
CA PRO A 107 -4.59 14.54 -3.17
C PRO A 107 -5.81 13.68 -2.83
N LEU A 108 -5.58 12.42 -2.46
CA LEU A 108 -6.67 11.45 -2.25
C LEU A 108 -7.73 11.93 -1.23
N ALA A 109 -7.29 12.59 -0.16
CA ALA A 109 -8.23 13.17 0.81
C ALA A 109 -9.19 14.19 0.17
N GLN A 110 -8.67 15.05 -0.72
CA GLN A 110 -9.48 16.02 -1.45
C GLN A 110 -10.37 15.36 -2.50
N ALA A 111 -9.87 14.31 -3.18
CA ALA A 111 -10.69 13.53 -4.11
C ALA A 111 -11.92 12.91 -3.39
N ILE A 112 -11.71 12.36 -2.20
CA ILE A 112 -12.82 11.81 -1.39
C ILE A 112 -13.78 12.91 -0.91
N GLU A 113 -13.29 14.11 -0.56
CA GLU A 113 -14.15 15.26 -0.24
C GLU A 113 -14.98 15.70 -1.45
N THR A 114 -14.39 15.69 -2.64
CA THR A 114 -15.09 16.00 -3.90
C THR A 114 -16.21 15.00 -4.17
N VAL A 115 -15.93 13.70 -3.99
CA VAL A 115 -16.97 12.64 -4.07
C VAL A 115 -18.06 12.86 -3.03
N ALA A 116 -17.69 13.14 -1.77
CA ALA A 116 -18.66 13.41 -0.70
C ALA A 116 -19.58 14.60 -1.00
N ALA A 117 -19.08 15.58 -1.76
CA ALA A 117 -19.88 16.73 -2.25
C ALA A 117 -20.80 16.37 -3.43
N GLY A 118 -20.81 15.11 -3.89
CA GLY A 118 -21.66 14.65 -4.99
C GLY A 118 -21.06 14.86 -6.39
N THR A 119 -19.78 15.13 -6.48
CA THR A 119 -19.08 15.30 -7.76
C THR A 119 -18.35 14.01 -8.13
N GLY A 120 -19.03 13.14 -8.90
CA GLY A 120 -18.43 11.91 -9.44
C GLY A 120 -18.19 10.81 -8.41
N ILE A 121 -17.34 9.87 -8.83
CA ILE A 121 -16.93 8.67 -8.08
C ILE A 121 -15.42 8.61 -7.98
N LEU A 122 -14.91 7.62 -7.22
CA LEU A 122 -13.48 7.38 -7.08
C LEU A 122 -13.23 5.89 -6.98
N ILE A 123 -12.39 5.32 -7.87
CA ILE A 123 -11.99 3.90 -7.81
C ILE A 123 -10.58 3.83 -7.22
N VAL A 124 -10.45 3.17 -6.07
CA VAL A 124 -9.17 3.05 -5.32
C VAL A 124 -9.06 1.68 -4.65
N PRO A 125 -7.84 1.25 -4.25
CA PRO A 125 -7.67 0.10 -3.36
C PRO A 125 -8.47 0.27 -2.06
N MET A 126 -9.06 -0.83 -1.58
CA MET A 126 -9.92 -0.81 -0.37
C MET A 126 -9.24 -0.22 0.86
N SER A 127 -7.94 -0.45 1.03
CA SER A 127 -7.18 0.11 2.16
C SER A 127 -7.15 1.63 2.16
N LEU A 128 -7.09 2.25 0.98
CA LEU A 128 -7.11 3.71 0.82
C LEU A 128 -8.49 4.30 1.11
N ALA A 129 -9.56 3.64 0.66
CA ALA A 129 -10.92 4.03 1.02
C ALA A 129 -11.15 3.97 2.54
N ARG A 130 -10.62 2.94 3.20
CA ARG A 130 -10.70 2.79 4.67
C ARG A 130 -9.84 3.82 5.42
N LEU A 131 -8.66 4.15 4.89
CA LEU A 131 -7.76 5.15 5.48
C LEU A 131 -8.41 6.54 5.55
N HIS A 132 -9.22 6.88 4.55
CA HIS A 132 -9.94 8.14 4.43
C HIS A 132 -11.44 8.00 4.70
N HIS A 133 -11.81 7.08 5.60
CA HIS A 133 -13.22 6.85 5.95
C HIS A 133 -13.94 8.15 6.37
N ARG A 134 -15.15 8.34 5.80
CA ARG A 134 -16.07 9.41 6.15
C ARG A 134 -17.48 8.85 6.32
N LYS A 135 -18.33 9.56 7.07
CA LYS A 135 -19.73 9.13 7.30
C LYS A 135 -20.65 9.39 6.11
N ASP A 136 -20.25 10.31 5.23
CA ASP A 136 -21.03 10.76 4.08
C ASP A 136 -20.64 10.05 2.77
N VAL A 137 -19.71 9.10 2.82
CA VAL A 137 -19.37 8.21 1.71
C VAL A 137 -19.41 6.75 2.11
N VAL A 138 -19.64 5.89 1.13
CA VAL A 138 -19.51 4.44 1.25
C VAL A 138 -18.59 3.91 0.16
N HIS A 139 -18.07 2.70 0.33
CA HIS A 139 -17.32 2.02 -0.71
C HIS A 139 -17.91 0.65 -1.01
N ARG A 140 -17.83 0.23 -2.29
CA ARG A 140 -18.29 -1.07 -2.78
C ARG A 140 -17.20 -1.71 -3.63
N PRO A 141 -16.98 -3.02 -3.52
CA PRO A 141 -16.08 -3.74 -4.42
C PRO A 141 -16.46 -3.53 -5.88
N VAL A 142 -15.43 -3.38 -6.73
CA VAL A 142 -15.60 -3.24 -8.18
C VAL A 142 -15.01 -4.45 -8.86
N THR A 143 -15.79 -5.12 -9.72
CA THR A 143 -15.33 -6.17 -10.62
C THR A 143 -14.91 -5.59 -11.97
N GLY A 144 -14.10 -6.34 -12.73
CA GLY A 144 -13.59 -5.86 -14.03
C GLY A 144 -12.42 -4.88 -13.95
N VAL A 145 -11.94 -4.57 -12.74
CA VAL A 145 -10.72 -3.77 -12.48
C VAL A 145 -9.65 -4.66 -11.87
N GLU A 146 -8.41 -4.48 -12.29
CA GLU A 146 -7.29 -5.25 -11.74
C GLU A 146 -7.03 -4.89 -10.27
N GLU A 147 -6.81 -5.91 -9.44
CA GLU A 147 -6.41 -5.75 -8.04
C GLU A 147 -5.01 -5.13 -7.95
N SER A 148 -4.81 -4.22 -6.98
CA SER A 148 -3.52 -3.57 -6.76
C SER A 148 -2.56 -4.50 -5.99
N PRO A 149 -1.42 -4.90 -6.56
CA PRO A 149 -0.44 -5.72 -5.85
C PRO A 149 0.27 -4.90 -4.77
N VAL A 150 0.50 -5.52 -3.62
CA VAL A 150 1.36 -5.01 -2.54
C VAL A 150 2.50 -5.99 -2.33
N GLY A 151 3.70 -5.47 -2.24
CA GLY A 151 4.92 -6.27 -2.09
C GLY A 151 5.94 -5.65 -1.14
N LEU A 152 7.00 -6.40 -0.86
CA LEU A 152 8.17 -5.94 -0.12
C LEU A 152 9.33 -5.80 -1.09
N ALA A 153 9.88 -4.59 -1.21
CA ALA A 153 10.96 -4.25 -2.14
C ALA A 153 12.23 -3.80 -1.40
N TRP A 154 13.40 -4.06 -1.99
CA TRP A 154 14.72 -3.59 -1.54
C TRP A 154 15.72 -3.65 -2.69
N LEU A 155 16.88 -2.97 -2.55
CA LEU A 155 17.93 -2.97 -3.57
C LEU A 155 18.51 -4.39 -3.79
N ARG A 156 18.85 -4.70 -5.05
CA ARG A 156 19.55 -5.94 -5.41
C ARG A 156 21.00 -5.96 -4.89
N GLU A 157 21.63 -4.80 -4.90
CA GLU A 157 22.96 -4.63 -4.34
C GLU A 157 22.83 -3.95 -2.98
N PRO A 158 22.96 -4.70 -1.87
CA PRO A 158 22.89 -4.11 -0.53
C PRO A 158 24.05 -3.13 -0.32
N LEU A 159 23.75 -2.04 0.41
CA LEU A 159 24.73 -0.99 0.68
C LEU A 159 25.88 -1.48 1.58
N ASP A 160 25.63 -2.49 2.41
CA ASP A 160 26.61 -3.15 3.27
C ASP A 160 26.14 -4.55 3.73
N ARG A 161 27.07 -5.31 4.37
CA ARG A 161 26.81 -6.69 4.80
C ARG A 161 25.85 -6.79 6.01
N GLU A 162 25.86 -5.80 6.91
CA GLU A 162 24.99 -5.76 8.09
C GLU A 162 23.55 -5.50 7.67
N SER A 163 23.36 -4.65 6.67
CA SER A 163 22.08 -4.41 6.03
C SER A 163 21.48 -5.68 5.41
N ASP A 164 22.31 -6.52 4.75
CA ASP A 164 21.82 -7.77 4.14
C ASP A 164 21.30 -8.77 5.18
N GLU A 165 21.95 -8.89 6.35
CA GLU A 165 21.48 -9.77 7.43
C GLU A 165 20.12 -9.35 7.98
N ASP A 166 19.88 -8.04 8.14
CA ASP A 166 18.61 -7.50 8.61
C ASP A 166 17.52 -7.60 7.54
N VAL A 167 17.86 -7.39 6.27
CA VAL A 167 16.96 -7.65 5.12
C VAL A 167 16.47 -9.09 5.15
N GLN A 168 17.37 -10.08 5.25
CA GLN A 168 17.01 -11.50 5.30
C GLN A 168 16.15 -11.83 6.54
N ALA A 169 16.48 -11.22 7.68
CA ALA A 169 15.69 -11.38 8.89
C ALA A 169 14.28 -10.82 8.77
N PHE A 170 14.12 -9.63 8.16
CA PHE A 170 12.81 -9.01 7.95
C PHE A 170 11.96 -9.80 6.96
N ILE A 171 12.57 -10.33 5.89
CA ILE A 171 11.91 -11.27 4.98
C ILE A 171 11.36 -12.48 5.75
N GLY A 172 12.13 -13.02 6.70
CA GLY A 172 11.68 -14.08 7.58
C GLY A 172 10.48 -13.70 8.45
N VAL A 173 10.48 -12.48 8.99
CA VAL A 173 9.36 -11.92 9.77
C VAL A 173 8.09 -11.80 8.91
N VAL A 174 8.22 -11.23 7.71
CA VAL A 174 7.09 -11.02 6.79
C VAL A 174 6.49 -12.34 6.31
N ARG A 175 7.32 -13.35 6.04
CA ARG A 175 6.90 -14.70 5.64
C ARG A 175 6.40 -15.58 6.78
N GLY A 176 6.38 -15.08 8.01
CA GLY A 176 5.93 -15.83 9.19
C GLY A 176 6.85 -17.00 9.57
N ARG A 177 8.11 -17.04 9.09
CA ARG A 177 9.06 -18.09 9.46
C ARG A 177 9.42 -17.97 10.93
N THR A 178 9.24 -19.05 11.69
CA THR A 178 9.75 -19.17 13.04
C THR A 178 11.24 -19.55 12.99
N GLU A 179 12.03 -19.18 14.00
CA GLU A 179 13.46 -19.54 14.10
C GLU A 179 13.73 -21.05 13.97
N ARG A 180 12.72 -21.88 14.21
CA ARG A 180 12.80 -23.35 14.07
C ARG A 180 12.81 -23.85 12.61
N SER A 181 12.47 -23.01 11.62
CA SER A 181 12.45 -23.38 10.20
C SER A 181 13.77 -23.11 9.47
N SER A 182 14.80 -22.61 10.16
CA SER A 182 16.09 -22.22 9.57
C SER A 182 17.26 -23.16 9.93
N ARG A 183 16.96 -24.39 10.40
CA ARG A 183 17.95 -25.46 10.63
C ARG A 183 17.76 -26.63 9.69
#